data_2162a7f54fa6959097015c0eff3a4756
#
_entry.id   2162a7f54fa6959097015c0eff3a4756
#
_cell.length_a   1.000
_cell.length_b   1.000
_cell.length_c   1.000
_cell.angle_alpha   90.00
_cell.angle_beta   90.00
_cell.angle_gamma   90.00
#
_symmetry.space_group_name_H-M   'P 1'
#
loop_
_entity.id
_entity.type
_entity.pdbx_description
1 polymer ?
#
loop_
_entity_poly.entity_id
_entity_poly.type
_entity_poly.pdbx_seq_one_letter_code
_entity_poly.pdbx_strand_id
1 'polypeptide(L)'
;MVYHVLIVEDDPMVLSINRRYLEKIPGFIVSGTCGSFDEAIRLTSKHTYDLLLVDVNIQGKSGLDLIRALRKRDYPAELIMITAAGEQEAIRIGLQCGIVDYILKPFQFKRFEKSIEAFVQRQELLHSRNPVTQKQLDQLHSLDKQPDEKDDDAIDKGLTP
;
A
#
# COMPACT_ATOMS: atom_id res chain seq x y z
N MET A 1 -14.11 -0.31 13.88
CA MET A 1 -13.38 -1.39 13.18
C MET A 1 -11.89 -1.11 13.21
N VAL A 2 -11.10 -2.14 13.37
CA VAL A 2 -9.65 -2.03 13.44
C VAL A 2 -9.03 -2.85 12.32
N TYR A 3 -8.09 -2.24 11.60
CA TYR A 3 -7.36 -2.92 10.54
C TYR A 3 -5.95 -3.25 11.01
N HIS A 4 -5.53 -4.46 10.76
CA HIS A 4 -4.22 -4.97 11.15
C HIS A 4 -3.28 -4.94 9.96
N VAL A 5 -2.12 -4.31 10.14
CA VAL A 5 -1.19 -4.05 9.05
C VAL A 5 0.14 -4.72 9.29
N LEU A 6 0.68 -5.34 8.26
CA LEU A 6 2.05 -5.83 8.24
C LEU A 6 2.89 -4.88 7.38
N ILE A 7 3.99 -4.40 7.91
CA ILE A 7 4.92 -3.56 7.17
C ILE A 7 6.13 -4.40 6.80
N VAL A 8 6.41 -4.48 5.50
CA VAL A 8 7.55 -5.23 4.97
C VAL A 8 8.56 -4.21 4.44
N GLU A 9 9.61 -3.97 5.22
CA GLU A 9 10.58 -2.92 4.93
C GLU A 9 11.87 -3.25 5.67
N ASP A 10 13.01 -3.30 4.95
CA ASP A 10 14.28 -3.64 5.58
C ASP A 10 15.06 -2.43 6.11
N ASP A 11 14.73 -1.22 5.68
CA ASP A 11 15.39 0.00 6.17
C ASP A 11 14.69 0.45 7.47
N PRO A 12 15.40 0.44 8.61
CA PRO A 12 14.76 0.79 9.89
C PRO A 12 14.20 2.21 9.92
N MET A 13 14.83 3.15 9.21
CA MET A 13 14.35 4.53 9.20
C MET A 13 13.04 4.64 8.43
N VAL A 14 12.96 4.01 7.27
CA VAL A 14 11.73 4.02 6.47
C VAL A 14 10.63 3.28 7.19
N LEU A 15 10.95 2.15 7.82
CA LEU A 15 10.00 1.41 8.64
C LEU A 15 9.40 2.29 9.74
N SER A 16 10.26 3.04 10.41
CA SER A 16 9.83 3.94 11.49
C SER A 16 8.88 5.02 10.97
N ILE A 17 9.17 5.57 9.80
CA ILE A 17 8.31 6.59 9.18
C ILE A 17 6.95 6.01 8.83
N ASN A 18 6.95 4.83 8.21
CA ASN A 18 5.70 4.17 7.83
C ASN A 18 4.85 3.87 9.07
N ARG A 19 5.49 3.39 10.12
CA ARG A 19 4.79 3.10 11.38
C ARG A 19 4.18 4.36 11.98
N ARG A 20 4.95 5.45 12.04
CA ARG A 20 4.46 6.69 12.62
C ARG A 20 3.32 7.27 11.80
N TYR A 21 3.40 7.19 10.48
CA TYR A 21 2.32 7.66 9.63
C TYR A 21 1.05 6.86 9.88
N LEU A 22 1.19 5.55 9.94
CA LEU A 22 0.03 4.68 10.14
C LEU A 22 -0.62 4.94 11.48
N GLU A 23 0.20 5.15 12.52
CA GLU A 23 -0.31 5.39 13.87
C GLU A 23 -1.06 6.71 14.01
N LYS A 24 -0.89 7.62 13.07
CA LYS A 24 -1.66 8.86 13.04
C LYS A 24 -3.07 8.67 12.51
N ILE A 25 -3.34 7.54 11.88
CA ILE A 25 -4.63 7.30 11.24
C ILE A 25 -5.47 6.40 12.15
N PRO A 26 -6.62 6.89 12.62
CA PRO A 26 -7.46 6.08 13.52
C PRO A 26 -7.90 4.78 12.86
N GLY A 27 -7.97 3.73 13.67
CA GLY A 27 -8.47 2.45 13.20
C GLY A 27 -7.42 1.53 12.61
N PHE A 28 -6.14 1.90 12.68
CA PHE A 28 -5.07 1.07 12.15
C PHE A 28 -4.08 0.69 13.24
N ILE A 29 -3.67 -0.58 13.21
CA ILE A 29 -2.68 -1.12 14.15
C ILE A 29 -1.59 -1.80 13.34
N VAL A 30 -0.34 -1.48 13.64
CA VAL A 30 0.79 -2.21 13.06
C VAL A 30 0.95 -3.49 13.87
N SER A 31 0.46 -4.59 13.32
CA SER A 31 0.44 -5.89 14.00
C SER A 31 1.69 -6.71 13.73
N GLY A 32 2.50 -6.30 12.78
CA GLY A 32 3.75 -6.98 12.48
C GLY A 32 4.63 -6.15 11.61
N THR A 33 5.93 -6.40 11.71
CA THR A 33 6.93 -5.79 10.84
C THR A 33 7.97 -6.84 10.51
N CYS A 34 8.52 -6.77 9.31
CA CYS A 34 9.62 -7.65 8.92
C CYS A 34 10.45 -6.99 7.83
N GLY A 35 11.65 -7.51 7.64
CA GLY A 35 12.59 -6.92 6.70
C GLY A 35 13.03 -7.86 5.59
N SER A 36 12.38 -9.01 5.42
CA SER A 36 12.79 -9.95 4.39
C SER A 36 11.60 -10.68 3.81
N PHE A 37 11.81 -11.22 2.61
CA PHE A 37 10.83 -12.06 1.92
C PHE A 37 10.45 -13.26 2.79
N ASP A 38 11.45 -13.96 3.32
CA ASP A 38 11.21 -15.18 4.08
C ASP A 38 10.42 -14.92 5.36
N GLU A 39 10.73 -13.83 6.06
CA GLU A 39 9.97 -13.44 7.23
C GLU A 39 8.52 -13.12 6.88
N ALA A 40 8.31 -12.39 5.79
CA ALA A 40 6.96 -12.03 5.36
C ALA A 40 6.14 -13.26 5.03
N ILE A 41 6.74 -14.23 4.35
CA ILE A 41 6.06 -15.50 4.04
C ILE A 41 5.71 -16.23 5.34
N ARG A 42 6.63 -16.27 6.29
CA ARG A 42 6.39 -16.94 7.57
C ARG A 42 5.25 -16.27 8.34
N LEU A 43 5.28 -14.95 8.43
CA LEU A 43 4.26 -14.21 9.17
C LEU A 43 2.89 -14.33 8.52
N THR A 44 2.82 -14.26 7.20
CA THR A 44 1.54 -14.37 6.51
C THR A 44 1.02 -15.82 6.48
N SER A 45 1.87 -16.78 6.77
CA SER A 45 1.43 -18.17 6.91
C SER A 45 0.79 -18.43 8.28
N LYS A 46 1.14 -17.60 9.27
CA LYS A 46 0.65 -17.79 10.66
C LYS A 46 -0.46 -16.82 11.03
N HIS A 47 -0.50 -15.65 10.40
CA HIS A 47 -1.42 -14.59 10.77
C HIS A 47 -2.12 -14.03 9.54
N THR A 48 -3.31 -13.52 9.75
CA THR A 48 -4.06 -12.82 8.71
C THR A 48 -3.99 -11.32 8.98
N TYR A 49 -3.47 -10.59 8.03
CA TYR A 49 -3.43 -9.12 8.08
C TYR A 49 -4.47 -8.58 7.10
N ASP A 50 -4.95 -7.38 7.36
CA ASP A 50 -5.90 -6.72 6.45
C ASP A 50 -5.17 -6.01 5.32
N LEU A 51 -3.99 -5.49 5.62
CA LEU A 51 -3.22 -4.68 4.67
C LEU A 51 -1.74 -4.97 4.86
N LEU A 52 -1.02 -5.08 3.73
CA LEU A 52 0.43 -5.13 3.74
C LEU A 52 0.97 -3.89 3.04
N LEU A 53 1.94 -3.24 3.69
CA LEU A 53 2.75 -2.20 3.04
C LEU A 53 4.06 -2.86 2.66
N VAL A 54 4.34 -2.95 1.36
CA VAL A 54 5.47 -3.74 0.86
C VAL A 54 6.43 -2.86 0.08
N ASP A 55 7.68 -2.78 0.55
CA ASP A 55 8.74 -2.15 -0.22
C ASP A 55 9.09 -3.06 -1.40
N VAL A 56 9.26 -2.47 -2.57
CA VAL A 56 9.62 -3.22 -3.77
C VAL A 56 10.99 -3.87 -3.63
N ASN A 57 11.91 -3.21 -2.92
CA ASN A 57 13.27 -3.73 -2.78
C ASN A 57 13.54 -4.10 -1.33
N ILE A 58 13.58 -5.40 -1.04
CA ILE A 58 13.77 -5.92 0.31
C ILE A 58 15.05 -6.76 0.33
N GLN A 59 16.11 -6.23 0.92
CA GLN A 59 17.39 -6.93 1.04
C GLN A 59 17.87 -7.51 -0.30
N GLY A 60 17.78 -6.68 -1.35
CA GLY A 60 18.20 -7.10 -2.67
C GLY A 60 17.25 -8.02 -3.41
N LYS A 61 16.16 -8.44 -2.78
CA LYS A 61 15.10 -9.20 -3.43
C LYS A 61 13.93 -8.30 -3.77
N SER A 62 13.15 -8.69 -4.74
CA SER A 62 12.02 -7.89 -5.17
C SER A 62 10.80 -8.14 -4.29
N GLY A 63 10.19 -7.06 -3.81
CA GLY A 63 8.89 -7.14 -3.15
C GLY A 63 7.79 -7.64 -4.06
N LEU A 64 8.01 -7.57 -5.39
CA LEU A 64 7.09 -8.14 -6.35
C LEU A 64 6.97 -9.66 -6.21
N ASP A 65 8.09 -10.32 -5.90
CA ASP A 65 8.06 -11.76 -5.71
C ASP A 65 7.17 -12.12 -4.52
N LEU A 66 7.21 -11.30 -3.48
CA LEU A 66 6.33 -11.49 -2.34
C LEU A 66 4.87 -11.29 -2.74
N ILE A 67 4.59 -10.23 -3.48
CA ILE A 67 3.23 -9.93 -3.93
C ILE A 67 2.69 -11.09 -4.77
N ARG A 68 3.49 -11.58 -5.71
CA ARG A 68 3.10 -12.71 -6.54
C ARG A 68 2.85 -13.97 -5.72
N ALA A 69 3.72 -14.25 -4.74
CA ALA A 69 3.58 -15.42 -3.89
C ALA A 69 2.27 -15.37 -3.09
N LEU A 70 1.94 -14.20 -2.58
CA LEU A 70 0.71 -14.01 -1.81
C LEU A 70 -0.52 -14.16 -2.70
N ARG A 71 -0.49 -13.59 -3.89
CA ARG A 71 -1.62 -13.72 -4.83
C ARG A 71 -1.80 -15.16 -5.28
N LYS A 72 -0.70 -15.89 -5.46
CA LYS A 72 -0.76 -17.30 -5.84
C LYS A 72 -1.43 -18.15 -4.77
N ARG A 73 -1.30 -17.75 -3.51
CA ARG A 73 -1.93 -18.44 -2.38
C ARG A 73 -3.33 -17.90 -2.08
N ASP A 74 -3.79 -16.94 -2.84
CA ASP A 74 -5.06 -16.24 -2.58
C ASP A 74 -5.10 -15.65 -1.17
N TYR A 75 -3.97 -15.12 -0.73
CA TYR A 75 -3.91 -14.48 0.58
C TYR A 75 -4.84 -13.26 0.58
N PRO A 76 -5.72 -13.13 1.58
CA PRO A 76 -6.84 -12.20 1.50
C PRO A 76 -6.52 -10.74 1.78
N ALA A 77 -5.29 -10.40 2.14
CA ALA A 77 -4.94 -9.01 2.46
C ALA A 77 -4.83 -8.16 1.20
N GLU A 78 -5.13 -6.88 1.34
CA GLU A 78 -4.83 -5.89 0.31
C GLU A 78 -3.36 -5.48 0.42
N LEU A 79 -2.84 -4.95 -0.69
CA LEU A 79 -1.43 -4.61 -0.78
C LEU A 79 -1.25 -3.19 -1.27
N ILE A 80 -0.39 -2.44 -0.60
CA ILE A 80 0.09 -1.14 -1.07
C ILE A 80 1.60 -1.27 -1.26
N MET A 81 2.07 -0.88 -2.43
CA MET A 81 3.48 -1.00 -2.78
C MET A 81 4.19 0.32 -2.55
N ILE A 82 5.36 0.28 -1.94
CA ILE A 82 6.19 1.46 -1.75
C ILE A 82 7.44 1.27 -2.60
N THR A 83 7.75 2.25 -3.44
CA THR A 83 8.76 2.06 -4.48
C THR A 83 9.54 3.35 -4.74
N ALA A 84 10.75 3.21 -5.26
CA ALA A 84 11.54 4.35 -5.68
C ALA A 84 11.13 4.82 -7.07
N ALA A 85 11.45 6.06 -7.38
CA ALA A 85 11.27 6.57 -8.74
C ALA A 85 12.09 5.72 -9.71
N GLY A 86 11.56 5.50 -10.91
CA GLY A 86 12.24 4.70 -11.91
C GLY A 86 11.84 3.24 -11.92
N GLU A 87 10.94 2.84 -11.03
CA GLU A 87 10.49 1.44 -10.93
C GLU A 87 9.16 1.23 -11.68
N GLN A 88 9.05 1.78 -12.88
CA GLN A 88 7.79 1.71 -13.65
C GLN A 88 7.35 0.28 -13.92
N GLU A 89 8.30 -0.60 -14.22
CA GLU A 89 7.98 -1.99 -14.48
C GLU A 89 7.38 -2.64 -13.24
N ALA A 90 7.95 -2.36 -12.08
CA ALA A 90 7.44 -2.88 -10.83
C ALA A 90 6.01 -2.40 -10.55
N ILE A 91 5.75 -1.13 -10.83
CA ILE A 91 4.42 -0.55 -10.66
C ILE A 91 3.42 -1.24 -11.57
N ARG A 92 3.80 -1.42 -12.85
CA ARG A 92 2.91 -2.05 -13.82
C ARG A 92 2.55 -3.47 -13.39
N ILE A 93 3.54 -4.24 -12.97
CA ILE A 93 3.32 -5.61 -12.55
C ILE A 93 2.48 -5.64 -11.26
N GLY A 94 2.77 -4.74 -10.31
CA GLY A 94 1.99 -4.66 -9.09
C GLY A 94 0.52 -4.38 -9.35
N LEU A 95 0.24 -3.45 -10.25
CA LEU A 95 -1.13 -3.15 -10.63
C LEU A 95 -1.82 -4.37 -11.25
N GLN A 96 -1.10 -5.14 -12.05
CA GLN A 96 -1.64 -6.38 -12.61
C GLN A 96 -1.93 -7.41 -11.52
N CYS A 97 -1.21 -7.35 -10.40
CA CYS A 97 -1.44 -8.24 -9.26
C CYS A 97 -2.54 -7.71 -8.33
N GLY A 98 -3.18 -6.61 -8.68
CA GLY A 98 -4.32 -6.10 -7.93
C GLY A 98 -3.98 -5.36 -6.66
N ILE A 99 -2.85 -4.64 -6.65
CA ILE A 99 -2.53 -3.80 -5.49
C ILE A 99 -3.49 -2.62 -5.42
N VAL A 100 -3.74 -2.13 -4.20
CA VAL A 100 -4.62 -0.97 -4.01
C VAL A 100 -4.01 0.29 -4.59
N ASP A 101 -2.72 0.49 -4.31
CA ASP A 101 -2.05 1.72 -4.70
C ASP A 101 -0.54 1.51 -4.61
N TYR A 102 0.19 2.45 -5.15
CA TYR A 102 1.65 2.50 -5.00
C TYR A 102 2.05 3.88 -4.52
N ILE A 103 3.11 3.97 -3.75
CA ILE A 103 3.62 5.22 -3.21
C ILE A 103 5.08 5.37 -3.60
N LEU A 104 5.40 6.49 -4.24
CA LEU A 104 6.79 6.76 -4.65
C LEU A 104 7.58 7.40 -3.52
N LYS A 105 8.77 6.90 -3.27
CA LYS A 105 9.69 7.48 -2.29
C LYS A 105 10.43 8.67 -2.90
N PRO A 106 10.71 9.73 -2.16
CA PRO A 106 10.22 10.01 -0.82
C PRO A 106 8.78 10.52 -0.87
N PHE A 107 8.04 10.31 0.20
CA PHE A 107 6.64 10.71 0.23
C PHE A 107 6.32 11.41 1.54
N GLN A 108 5.28 12.23 1.51
CA GLN A 108 4.79 12.93 2.68
C GLN A 108 3.54 12.23 3.23
N PHE A 109 3.17 12.60 4.44
CA PHE A 109 2.03 11.99 5.09
C PHE A 109 0.76 12.09 4.26
N LYS A 110 0.53 13.22 3.61
CA LYS A 110 -0.69 13.39 2.80
C LYS A 110 -0.82 12.34 1.72
N ARG A 111 0.28 12.02 1.03
CA ARG A 111 0.25 10.99 -0.01
C ARG A 111 0.00 9.62 0.60
N PHE A 112 0.63 9.34 1.73
CA PHE A 112 0.43 8.10 2.46
C PHE A 112 -1.04 7.97 2.90
N GLU A 113 -1.57 9.03 3.47
CA GLU A 113 -2.96 9.05 3.94
C GLU A 113 -3.94 8.78 2.80
N LYS A 114 -3.66 9.31 1.62
CA LYS A 114 -4.51 9.10 0.46
C LYS A 114 -4.57 7.62 0.06
N SER A 115 -3.43 6.93 0.11
CA SER A 115 -3.40 5.49 -0.16
C SER A 115 -4.22 4.71 0.87
N ILE A 116 -4.11 5.10 2.13
CA ILE A 116 -4.88 4.43 3.19
C ILE A 116 -6.37 4.68 3.00
N GLU A 117 -6.75 5.88 2.57
CA GLU A 117 -8.15 6.18 2.27
C GLU A 117 -8.67 5.30 1.14
N ALA A 118 -7.86 5.09 0.11
CA ALA A 118 -8.24 4.20 -0.98
C ALA A 118 -8.48 2.78 -0.48
N PHE A 119 -7.61 2.32 0.42
CA PHE A 119 -7.78 1.00 1.04
C PHE A 119 -9.12 0.93 1.81
N VAL A 120 -9.40 1.95 2.63
CA VAL A 120 -10.63 1.95 3.43
C VAL A 120 -11.86 1.92 2.53
N GLN A 121 -11.86 2.71 1.46
CA GLN A 121 -13.00 2.74 0.55
C GLN A 121 -13.22 1.38 -0.11
N ARG A 122 -12.14 0.71 -0.49
CA ARG A 122 -12.25 -0.64 -1.06
C ARG A 122 -12.83 -1.62 -0.04
N GLN A 123 -12.37 -1.53 1.23
CA GLN A 123 -12.86 -2.42 2.28
C GLN A 123 -14.34 -2.20 2.53
N GLU A 124 -14.77 -0.96 2.57
CA GLU A 124 -16.18 -0.64 2.77
C GLU A 124 -17.04 -1.19 1.62
N LEU A 125 -16.55 -1.04 0.41
CA LEU A 125 -17.26 -1.55 -0.76
C LEU A 125 -17.35 -3.07 -0.75
N LEU A 126 -16.23 -3.75 -0.48
CA LEU A 126 -16.16 -5.21 -0.53
C LEU A 126 -16.93 -5.88 0.59
N HIS A 127 -17.07 -5.21 1.74
CA HIS A 127 -17.72 -5.79 2.91
C HIS A 127 -19.08 -5.17 3.22
N SER A 128 -19.57 -4.33 2.31
CA SER A 128 -20.90 -3.74 2.48
C SER A 128 -21.97 -4.79 2.28
N ARG A 129 -23.02 -4.74 3.12
CA ARG A 129 -24.19 -5.58 2.95
C ARG A 129 -25.19 -4.98 1.97
N ASN A 130 -25.02 -3.70 1.65
CA ASN A 130 -25.89 -3.02 0.72
C ASN A 130 -25.42 -3.27 -0.71
N PRO A 131 -26.34 -3.25 -1.69
CA PRO A 131 -25.90 -3.36 -3.08
C PRO A 131 -24.93 -2.25 -3.44
N VAL A 132 -23.93 -2.61 -4.22
CA VAL A 132 -22.96 -1.63 -4.71
C VAL A 132 -23.64 -0.76 -5.76
N THR A 133 -23.50 0.56 -5.62
CA THR A 133 -24.07 1.50 -6.58
C THR A 133 -23.03 1.89 -7.63
N GLN A 134 -23.51 2.36 -8.76
CA GLN A 134 -22.62 2.85 -9.81
C GLN A 134 -21.79 4.02 -9.31
N LYS A 135 -22.38 4.87 -8.48
CA LYS A 135 -21.66 6.00 -7.91
C LYS A 135 -20.45 5.54 -7.07
N GLN A 136 -20.63 4.50 -6.28
CA GLN A 136 -19.54 3.96 -5.47
C GLN A 136 -18.41 3.41 -6.34
N LEU A 137 -18.78 2.69 -7.40
CA LEU A 137 -17.80 2.18 -8.34
C LEU A 137 -17.06 3.31 -9.05
N ASP A 138 -17.78 4.36 -9.43
CA ASP A 138 -17.19 5.51 -10.10
C ASP A 138 -16.21 6.24 -9.18
N GLN A 139 -16.54 6.38 -7.91
CA GLN A 139 -15.65 7.02 -6.94
C GLN A 139 -14.36 6.24 -6.78
N LEU A 140 -14.46 4.92 -6.69
CA LEU A 140 -13.29 4.06 -6.58
C LEU A 140 -12.42 4.20 -7.83
N HIS A 141 -13.04 4.19 -8.99
CA HIS A 141 -12.35 4.32 -10.25
C HIS A 141 -11.67 5.70 -10.39
N SER A 142 -12.33 6.75 -9.92
CA SER A 142 -11.76 8.10 -9.92
C SER A 142 -10.51 8.20 -9.07
N LEU A 143 -10.50 7.55 -7.92
CA LEU A 143 -9.31 7.52 -7.07
C LEU A 143 -8.14 6.86 -7.78
N ASP A 144 -8.41 5.76 -8.46
CA ASP A 144 -7.37 5.05 -9.21
C ASP A 144 -6.77 5.91 -10.32
N LYS A 145 -7.57 6.81 -10.89
CA LYS A 145 -7.15 7.63 -12.01
C LYS A 145 -6.57 8.97 -11.63
N GLN A 146 -6.72 9.40 -10.40
CA GLN A 146 -6.22 10.71 -9.98
C GLN A 146 -4.70 10.73 -10.04
N PRO A 147 -4.13 11.77 -10.68
CA PRO A 147 -2.69 11.90 -10.68
C PRO A 147 -2.21 12.32 -9.31
N ASP A 148 -1.04 11.95 -9.02
CA ASP A 148 -0.47 12.31 -7.75
C ASP A 148 0.02 13.70 -7.76
N GLU A 149 -0.12 14.29 -8.19
CA GLU A 149 0.21 15.31 -8.12
C GLU A 149 0.14 16.16 -8.01
N LYS A 150 -0.21 16.18 -8.27
CA LYS A 150 -0.27 17.11 -8.36
C LYS A 150 0.14 17.62 -7.32
N ASP A 151 0.46 17.22 -6.86
CA ASP A 151 0.98 17.50 -6.02
C ASP A 151 2.11 18.11 -6.22
N ASP A 152 2.41 18.10 -6.83
CA ASP A 152 3.27 18.59 -7.14
C ASP A 152 3.27 19.64 -7.25
N ASP A 153 3.09 19.99 -7.30
CA ASP A 153 3.15 20.88 -7.42
C ASP A 153 3.33 21.45 -6.61
N ALA A 154 3.54 21.35 -6.20
CA ALA A 154 3.79 21.73 -5.83
C ALA A 154 4.57 22.01 -5.55
N ILE A 155 5.03 21.81 -5.67
CA ILE A 155 5.69 21.84 -5.87
C ILE A 155 6.00 22.37 -6.30
N ASP A 156 6.08 22.51 -6.64
CA ASP A 156 6.32 22.73 -7.39
C ASP A 156 6.40 23.45 -7.58
N LYS A 157 6.31 23.75 -7.72
CA LYS A 157 6.43 24.21 -8.20
C LYS A 157 6.95 24.62 -8.08
N GLY A 158 7.45 24.37 -7.81
CA GLY A 158 8.08 24.38 -8.00
C GLY A 158 8.70 24.21 -7.83
N LEU A 159 9.00 23.98 -7.63
CA LEU A 159 9.52 23.45 -7.89
C LEU A 159 9.82 23.34 -8.33
N THR A 160 9.82 23.55 -8.41
CA THR A 160 9.99 23.30 -9.13
C THR A 160 10.21 23.54 -9.53
N PRO A 161 10.43 23.82 -9.54
CA PRO A 161 10.63 23.83 -10.17
C PRO A 161 10.87 23.80 -10.47
#